data_58d278efc366fa036f2e1cb64a89d682
#
_entry.id   58d278efc366fa036f2e1cb64a89d682
#
_cell.length_a   1.000
_cell.length_b   1.000
_cell.length_c   1.000
_cell.angle_alpha   90.00
_cell.angle_beta   90.00
_cell.angle_gamma   90.00
#
_symmetry.space_group_name_H-M   'P 1'
#
loop_
_entity.id
_entity.type
_entity.pdbx_description
1 polymer ?
#
loop_
_entity_poly.entity_id
_entity_poly.type
_entity_poly.pdbx_seq_one_letter_code
_entity_poly.pdbx_strand_id
1 'polypeptide(L)'
;MGEMVSFSSNGGTAEGYLAVPDTGAGPAVIVIQELWGLVGHVTDVVDRFAGEGFVALAPDLYHGKSTSEPDEARKLNMGLAMDAAARDIAGAATYLTGRVENTGRGIGCVGFCLGGSLALWSATLSQDIIATVGFYPALPWARMSPTWSRYAG
;
A
#
# COMPACT_ATOMS: atom_id res chain seq x y z
N MET A 1 14.06 -7.05 -9.61
CA MET A 1 12.70 -7.36 -10.10
C MET A 1 11.99 -8.17 -9.03
N GLY A 2 10.82 -7.72 -8.62
CA GLY A 2 10.05 -8.37 -7.57
C GLY A 2 9.18 -9.53 -8.06
N GLU A 3 8.36 -10.06 -7.17
CA GLU A 3 7.47 -11.19 -7.39
C GLU A 3 6.11 -10.98 -6.71
N MET A 4 5.08 -11.68 -7.19
CA MET A 4 3.80 -11.72 -6.50
C MET A 4 3.90 -12.60 -5.27
N VAL A 5 3.40 -12.12 -4.15
CA VAL A 5 3.35 -12.82 -2.87
C VAL A 5 1.94 -12.81 -2.31
N SER A 6 1.63 -13.80 -1.47
CA SER A 6 0.39 -13.85 -0.71
C SER A 6 0.67 -13.63 0.76
N PHE A 7 -0.21 -12.92 1.46
CA PHE A 7 -0.11 -12.68 2.89
C PHE A 7 -1.47 -12.69 3.57
N SER A 8 -1.48 -12.91 4.87
CA SER A 8 -2.72 -12.93 5.66
C SER A 8 -3.32 -11.53 5.76
N SER A 9 -4.61 -11.42 5.49
CA SER A 9 -5.41 -10.22 5.66
C SER A 9 -6.67 -10.57 6.43
N ASN A 10 -6.67 -10.35 7.72
CA ASN A 10 -7.80 -10.44 8.67
C ASN A 10 -8.80 -11.60 8.40
N GLY A 11 -8.30 -12.84 8.47
CA GLY A 11 -9.10 -14.05 8.27
C GLY A 11 -9.24 -14.50 6.81
N GLY A 12 -8.55 -13.83 5.90
CA GLY A 12 -8.43 -14.18 4.48
C GLY A 12 -6.98 -14.07 3.99
N THR A 13 -6.83 -14.04 2.69
CA THR A 13 -5.54 -13.88 2.00
C THR A 13 -5.65 -12.70 1.05
N ALA A 14 -4.65 -11.84 1.06
CA ALA A 14 -4.43 -10.80 0.07
C ALA A 14 -3.16 -11.10 -0.72
N GLU A 15 -3.02 -10.50 -1.88
CA GLU A 15 -1.85 -10.59 -2.73
C GLU A 15 -1.17 -9.23 -2.87
N GLY A 16 0.08 -9.23 -3.30
CA GLY A 16 0.82 -8.01 -3.59
C GLY A 16 2.13 -8.30 -4.31
N TYR A 17 2.73 -7.25 -4.84
CA TYR A 17 4.02 -7.32 -5.51
C TYR A 17 5.12 -6.90 -4.54
N LEU A 18 6.05 -7.80 -4.25
CA LEU A 18 7.17 -7.60 -3.33
C LEU A 18 8.49 -7.54 -4.10
N ALA A 19 9.32 -6.57 -3.77
CA ALA A 19 10.72 -6.54 -4.18
C ALA A 19 11.64 -6.36 -2.97
N VAL A 20 12.73 -7.13 -2.96
CA VAL A 20 13.78 -7.08 -1.95
C VAL A 20 15.02 -6.46 -2.58
N PRO A 21 15.76 -5.59 -1.88
CA PRO A 21 16.97 -4.99 -2.43
C PRO A 21 18.06 -6.04 -2.67
N ASP A 22 18.97 -5.75 -3.60
CA ASP A 22 20.10 -6.64 -3.94
C ASP A 22 21.00 -6.92 -2.73
N THR A 23 21.01 -6.04 -1.74
CA THR A 23 21.68 -6.23 -0.45
C THR A 23 21.04 -7.33 0.41
N GLY A 24 19.88 -7.82 0.03
CA GLY A 24 19.11 -8.84 0.72
C GLY A 24 18.29 -8.34 1.91
N ALA A 25 18.49 -7.10 2.37
CA ALA A 25 17.75 -6.54 3.50
C ALA A 25 17.73 -5.01 3.48
N GLY A 26 16.72 -4.41 4.08
CA GLY A 26 16.56 -2.96 4.21
C GLY A 26 15.33 -2.55 5.01
N PRO A 27 15.11 -1.26 5.26
CA PRO A 27 13.86 -0.78 5.84
C PRO A 27 12.69 -1.08 4.91
N ALA A 28 11.50 -1.32 5.46
CA ALA A 28 10.34 -1.70 4.66
C ALA A 28 9.43 -0.52 4.31
N VAL A 29 8.83 -0.59 3.12
CA VAL A 29 7.87 0.40 2.61
C VAL A 29 6.71 -0.27 1.89
N ILE A 30 5.50 0.21 2.14
CA ILE A 30 4.29 -0.11 1.38
C ILE A 30 4.10 0.95 0.30
N VAL A 31 3.86 0.51 -0.93
CA VAL A 31 3.52 1.38 -2.07
C VAL A 31 2.06 1.15 -2.43
N ILE A 32 1.22 2.17 -2.29
CA ILE A 32 -0.23 2.03 -2.55
C ILE A 32 -0.56 2.48 -3.97
N GLN A 33 -1.27 1.60 -4.68
CA GLN A 33 -1.72 1.79 -6.06
C GLN A 33 -2.61 3.01 -6.24
N GLU A 34 -2.66 3.50 -7.47
CA GLU A 34 -3.63 4.48 -7.92
C GLU A 34 -4.98 3.81 -8.27
N LEU A 35 -5.86 4.57 -8.90
CA LEU A 35 -7.20 4.08 -9.30
C LEU A 35 -7.17 2.98 -10.40
N TRP A 36 -6.00 2.74 -11.00
CA TRP A 36 -5.84 1.77 -12.10
C TRP A 36 -5.67 0.32 -11.63
N GLY A 37 -5.43 0.10 -10.34
CA GLY A 37 -5.07 -1.20 -9.78
C GLY A 37 -3.56 -1.40 -9.71
N LEU A 38 -3.14 -2.63 -9.41
CA LEU A 38 -1.73 -3.04 -9.37
C LEU A 38 -1.20 -3.23 -10.80
N VAL A 39 -0.92 -2.11 -11.47
CA VAL A 39 -0.42 -2.08 -12.85
C VAL A 39 1.10 -1.93 -12.91
N GLY A 40 1.70 -2.11 -14.10
CA GLY A 40 3.15 -2.07 -14.31
C GLY A 40 3.83 -0.81 -13.76
N HIS A 41 3.17 0.35 -13.79
CA HIS A 41 3.69 1.57 -13.17
C HIS A 41 3.91 1.40 -11.65
N VAL A 42 2.99 0.75 -10.95
CA VAL A 42 3.10 0.54 -9.49
C VAL A 42 4.22 -0.46 -9.18
N THR A 43 4.31 -1.55 -9.94
CA THR A 43 5.39 -2.53 -9.76
C THR A 43 6.76 -1.93 -10.08
N ASP A 44 6.87 -1.03 -11.07
CA ASP A 44 8.10 -0.27 -11.35
C ASP A 44 8.51 0.62 -10.15
N VAL A 45 7.55 1.29 -9.52
CA VAL A 45 7.83 2.07 -8.30
C VAL A 45 8.34 1.17 -7.17
N VAL A 46 7.75 -0.01 -6.98
CA VAL A 46 8.22 -1.00 -5.99
C VAL A 46 9.66 -1.45 -6.30
N ASP A 47 9.95 -1.80 -7.55
CA ASP A 47 11.30 -2.19 -7.97
C ASP A 47 12.33 -1.06 -7.76
N ARG A 48 11.93 0.19 -8.00
CA ARG A 48 12.79 1.37 -7.76
C ARG A 48 13.07 1.57 -6.27
N PHE A 49 12.07 1.40 -5.39
CA PHE A 49 12.32 1.41 -3.95
C PHE A 49 13.29 0.32 -3.53
N ALA A 50 13.17 -0.89 -4.11
CA ALA A 50 14.13 -1.96 -3.85
C ALA A 50 15.53 -1.58 -4.35
N GLY A 51 15.64 -0.95 -5.51
CA GLY A 51 16.91 -0.40 -6.02
C GLY A 51 17.56 0.63 -5.10
N GLU A 52 16.77 1.36 -4.31
CA GLU A 52 17.23 2.33 -3.29
C GLU A 52 17.43 1.69 -1.90
N GLY A 53 17.36 0.37 -1.81
CA GLY A 53 17.67 -0.38 -0.59
C GLY A 53 16.49 -0.65 0.34
N PHE A 54 15.26 -0.50 -0.11
CA PHE A 54 14.07 -0.82 0.67
C PHE A 54 13.52 -2.21 0.35
N VAL A 55 12.94 -2.87 1.35
CA VAL A 55 12.01 -3.99 1.12
C VAL A 55 10.65 -3.39 0.80
N ALA A 56 10.22 -3.46 -0.44
CA ALA A 56 9.03 -2.75 -0.91
C ALA A 56 7.90 -3.71 -1.30
N LEU A 57 6.68 -3.42 -0.87
CA LEU A 57 5.48 -4.22 -1.14
C LEU A 57 4.33 -3.33 -1.60
N ALA A 58 3.73 -3.64 -2.74
CA ALA A 58 2.46 -3.05 -3.15
C ALA A 58 1.33 -4.08 -3.00
N PRO A 59 0.40 -3.92 -2.04
CA PRO A 59 -0.77 -4.77 -1.94
C PRO A 59 -1.72 -4.55 -3.13
N ASP A 60 -2.34 -5.60 -3.64
CA ASP A 60 -3.37 -5.52 -4.67
C ASP A 60 -4.75 -5.28 -4.03
N LEU A 61 -5.13 -4.02 -3.93
CA LEU A 61 -6.39 -3.63 -3.29
C LEU A 61 -7.63 -3.94 -4.13
N TYR A 62 -7.46 -4.28 -5.41
CA TYR A 62 -8.56 -4.66 -6.29
C TYR A 62 -8.65 -6.17 -6.56
N HIS A 63 -7.83 -6.97 -5.86
CA HIS A 63 -7.86 -8.44 -5.89
C HIS A 63 -7.84 -9.00 -7.32
N GLY A 64 -6.79 -8.69 -8.07
CA GLY A 64 -6.54 -9.17 -9.42
C GLY A 64 -7.18 -8.32 -10.53
N LYS A 65 -7.85 -7.22 -10.18
CA LYS A 65 -8.45 -6.33 -11.18
C LYS A 65 -7.57 -5.13 -11.44
N SER A 66 -7.43 -4.80 -12.72
CA SER A 66 -6.76 -3.57 -13.16
C SER A 66 -7.31 -3.14 -14.50
N THR A 67 -7.12 -1.87 -14.86
CA THR A 67 -7.59 -1.33 -16.13
C THR A 67 -6.75 -0.14 -16.57
N SER A 68 -6.75 0.14 -17.86
CA SER A 68 -6.25 1.39 -18.45
C SER A 68 -7.38 2.34 -18.86
N GLU A 69 -8.64 1.91 -18.73
CA GLU A 69 -9.81 2.67 -19.17
C GLU A 69 -10.34 3.55 -18.01
N PRO A 70 -10.45 4.88 -18.20
CA PRO A 70 -10.83 5.81 -17.11
C PRO A 70 -12.17 5.51 -16.45
N ASP A 71 -13.18 5.11 -17.23
CA ASP A 71 -14.51 4.83 -16.68
C ASP A 71 -14.53 3.52 -15.87
N GLU A 72 -13.78 2.51 -16.31
CA GLU A 72 -13.61 1.28 -15.55
C GLU A 72 -12.80 1.52 -14.26
N ALA A 73 -11.75 2.33 -14.33
CA ALA A 73 -10.96 2.71 -13.15
C ALA A 73 -11.85 3.44 -12.11
N ARG A 74 -12.73 4.32 -12.59
CA ARG A 74 -13.68 5.01 -11.71
C ARG A 74 -14.65 4.02 -11.04
N LYS A 75 -15.15 3.01 -11.79
CA LYS A 75 -16.02 1.96 -11.24
C LYS A 75 -15.28 1.12 -10.20
N LEU A 76 -14.03 0.71 -10.47
CA LEU A 76 -13.20 -0.02 -9.51
C LEU A 76 -13.01 0.78 -8.23
N ASN A 77 -12.69 2.06 -8.35
CA ASN A 77 -12.53 2.95 -7.20
C ASN A 77 -13.84 3.11 -6.41
N MET A 78 -14.96 3.33 -7.09
CA MET A 78 -16.28 3.45 -6.43
C MET A 78 -16.72 2.14 -5.75
N GLY A 79 -16.30 1.00 -6.29
CA GLY A 79 -16.57 -0.33 -5.74
C GLY A 79 -15.59 -0.79 -4.67
N LEU A 80 -14.54 -0.02 -4.39
CA LEU A 80 -13.54 -0.38 -3.38
C LEU A 80 -14.18 -0.37 -1.98
N ALA A 81 -14.21 -1.55 -1.37
CA ALA A 81 -14.63 -1.70 0.01
C ALA A 81 -13.51 -1.20 0.93
N MET A 82 -13.70 -0.03 1.52
CA MET A 82 -12.66 0.64 2.32
C MET A 82 -12.18 -0.17 3.51
N ASP A 83 -13.07 -0.88 4.18
CA ASP A 83 -12.65 -1.77 5.28
C ASP A 83 -11.81 -2.95 4.78
N ALA A 84 -12.06 -3.48 3.57
CA ALA A 84 -11.21 -4.50 2.97
C ALA A 84 -9.84 -3.93 2.63
N ALA A 85 -9.79 -2.76 1.97
CA ALA A 85 -8.54 -2.07 1.69
C ALA A 85 -7.73 -1.78 2.96
N ALA A 86 -8.40 -1.33 4.04
CA ALA A 86 -7.76 -1.12 5.34
C ALA A 86 -7.14 -2.40 5.90
N ARG A 87 -7.86 -3.53 5.81
CA ARG A 87 -7.35 -4.83 6.27
C ARG A 87 -6.16 -5.30 5.43
N ASP A 88 -6.21 -5.10 4.12
CA ASP A 88 -5.12 -5.50 3.23
C ASP A 88 -3.86 -4.67 3.47
N ILE A 89 -4.00 -3.37 3.69
CA ILE A 89 -2.87 -2.49 4.06
C ILE A 89 -2.29 -2.90 5.43
N ALA A 90 -3.13 -3.14 6.42
CA ALA A 90 -2.67 -3.59 7.74
C ALA A 90 -2.03 -4.98 7.69
N GLY A 91 -2.58 -5.90 6.88
CA GLY A 91 -2.00 -7.22 6.61
C GLY A 91 -0.63 -7.12 5.93
N ALA A 92 -0.48 -6.23 4.95
CA ALA A 92 0.79 -5.95 4.30
C ALA A 92 1.83 -5.41 5.30
N ALA A 93 1.43 -4.51 6.20
CA ALA A 93 2.32 -4.00 7.25
C ALA A 93 2.78 -5.13 8.19
N THR A 94 1.86 -5.96 8.66
CA THR A 94 2.19 -7.12 9.51
C THR A 94 3.11 -8.10 8.78
N TYR A 95 2.84 -8.38 7.52
CA TYR A 95 3.67 -9.25 6.69
C TYR A 95 5.10 -8.72 6.58
N LEU A 96 5.27 -7.43 6.27
CA LEU A 96 6.59 -6.81 6.19
C LEU A 96 7.31 -6.76 7.54
N THR A 97 6.59 -6.51 8.63
CA THR A 97 7.18 -6.50 9.99
C THR A 97 7.75 -7.88 10.36
N GLY A 98 7.09 -8.96 9.93
CA GLY A 98 7.53 -10.34 10.19
C GLY A 98 8.65 -10.85 9.29
N ARG A 99 9.06 -10.09 8.27
CA ARG A 99 10.10 -10.54 7.33
C ARG A 99 11.51 -10.33 7.90
N VAL A 100 12.37 -11.32 7.68
CA VAL A 100 13.78 -11.26 8.11
C VAL A 100 14.60 -10.22 7.34
N GLU A 101 14.16 -9.87 6.14
CA GLU A 101 14.77 -8.84 5.28
C GLU A 101 14.46 -7.41 5.76
N ASN A 102 13.42 -7.22 6.58
CA ASN A 102 13.09 -5.92 7.14
C ASN A 102 13.99 -5.58 8.32
N THR A 103 14.87 -4.61 8.14
CA THR A 103 15.78 -4.10 9.17
C THR A 103 15.27 -2.84 9.87
N GLY A 104 14.14 -2.31 9.42
CA GLY A 104 13.51 -1.11 9.98
C GLY A 104 12.83 -1.37 11.32
N ARG A 105 12.57 -0.28 12.07
CA ARG A 105 11.82 -0.33 13.33
C ARG A 105 10.31 -0.12 13.12
N GLY A 106 9.88 0.03 11.87
CA GLY A 106 8.51 0.23 11.45
C GLY A 106 8.44 0.32 9.93
N ILE A 107 7.26 0.51 9.40
CA ILE A 107 6.95 0.48 7.98
C ILE A 107 6.67 1.90 7.49
N GLY A 108 7.32 2.29 6.39
CA GLY A 108 6.92 3.46 5.61
C GLY A 108 5.70 3.13 4.73
N CYS A 109 4.90 4.13 4.40
CA CYS A 109 3.82 3.96 3.45
C CYS A 109 3.78 5.16 2.48
N VAL A 110 3.75 4.88 1.19
CA VAL A 110 3.69 5.91 0.15
C VAL A 110 2.59 5.59 -0.84
N GLY A 111 1.93 6.60 -1.35
CA GLY A 111 0.91 6.41 -2.38
C GLY A 111 0.65 7.67 -3.19
N PHE A 112 -0.02 7.47 -4.33
CA PHE A 112 -0.27 8.50 -5.33
C PHE A 112 -1.76 8.60 -5.63
N CYS A 113 -2.32 9.79 -5.79
CA CYS A 113 -3.74 10.01 -6.05
C CYS A 113 -4.62 9.33 -4.98
N LEU A 114 -5.47 8.36 -5.36
CA LEU A 114 -6.21 7.49 -4.44
C LEU A 114 -5.27 6.85 -3.40
N GLY A 115 -4.17 6.27 -3.86
CA GLY A 115 -3.15 5.67 -3.00
C GLY A 115 -2.53 6.67 -2.04
N GLY A 116 -2.39 7.94 -2.42
CA GLY A 116 -1.93 9.01 -1.53
C GLY A 116 -2.88 9.23 -0.36
N SER A 117 -4.19 9.20 -0.61
CA SER A 117 -5.21 9.31 0.45
C SER A 117 -5.18 8.09 1.37
N LEU A 118 -5.06 6.89 0.80
CA LEU A 118 -4.97 5.64 1.56
C LEU A 118 -3.67 5.56 2.36
N ALA A 119 -2.55 6.05 1.82
CA ALA A 119 -1.29 6.12 2.54
C ALA A 119 -1.40 7.01 3.78
N LEU A 120 -1.98 8.20 3.67
CA LEU A 120 -2.21 9.06 4.82
C LEU A 120 -3.14 8.41 5.83
N TRP A 121 -4.20 7.75 5.36
CA TRP A 121 -5.13 7.05 6.26
C TRP A 121 -4.48 5.85 6.95
N SER A 122 -3.55 5.17 6.30
CA SER A 122 -2.89 3.97 6.82
C SER A 122 -2.17 4.21 8.16
N ALA A 123 -1.70 5.44 8.42
CA ALA A 123 -1.13 5.82 9.71
C ALA A 123 -2.09 5.61 10.90
N THR A 124 -3.39 5.52 10.64
CA THR A 124 -4.41 5.27 11.68
C THR A 124 -4.85 3.81 11.75
N LEU A 125 -4.37 2.94 10.85
CA LEU A 125 -4.79 1.55 10.72
C LEU A 125 -3.87 0.57 11.44
N SER A 126 -2.58 0.86 11.52
CA SER A 126 -1.57 0.00 12.12
C SER A 126 -0.50 0.82 12.81
N GLN A 127 -0.12 0.38 14.02
CA GLN A 127 1.01 0.97 14.75
C GLN A 127 2.36 0.64 14.11
N ASP A 128 2.41 -0.34 13.23
CA ASP A 128 3.61 -0.69 12.48
C ASP A 128 3.94 0.36 11.42
N ILE A 129 2.94 1.12 10.94
CA ILE A 129 3.11 2.18 9.95
C ILE A 129 3.48 3.48 10.67
N ILE A 130 4.77 3.82 10.62
CA ILE A 130 5.36 4.94 11.38
C ILE A 130 5.62 6.21 10.55
N ALA A 131 5.55 6.11 9.23
CA ALA A 131 5.74 7.24 8.33
C ALA A 131 4.87 7.09 7.09
N THR A 132 4.22 8.16 6.68
CA THR A 132 3.36 8.15 5.49
C THR A 132 3.62 9.34 4.58
N VAL A 133 3.61 9.10 3.27
CA VAL A 133 3.73 10.15 2.24
C VAL A 133 2.61 9.98 1.22
N GLY A 134 1.76 10.98 1.10
CA GLY A 134 0.72 11.03 0.07
C GLY A 134 1.07 12.04 -1.02
N PHE A 135 1.26 11.59 -2.25
CA PHE A 135 1.43 12.46 -3.40
C PHE A 135 0.06 12.78 -4.01
N TYR A 136 -0.22 14.08 -4.22
CA TYR A 136 -1.48 14.59 -4.78
C TYR A 136 -2.72 13.81 -4.30
N PRO A 137 -2.91 13.65 -2.98
CA PRO A 137 -4.01 12.86 -2.46
C PRO A 137 -5.34 13.45 -2.91
N ALA A 138 -6.22 12.61 -3.43
CA ALA A 138 -7.59 13.00 -3.71
C ALA A 138 -8.37 12.99 -2.38
N LEU A 139 -8.30 14.10 -1.65
CA LEU A 139 -9.11 14.26 -0.46
C LEU A 139 -10.49 14.69 -0.91
N PRO A 140 -11.44 13.78 -1.00
CA PRO A 140 -12.74 14.09 -0.48
C PRO A 140 -13.65 12.88 -0.27
N TRP A 141 -13.43 12.15 0.69
CA TRP A 141 -14.53 11.31 1.12
C TRP A 141 -15.10 11.90 2.40
N ALA A 142 -15.92 12.93 2.24
CA ALA A 142 -16.59 13.61 3.35
C ALA A 142 -17.36 12.67 4.30
N ARG A 143 -17.56 11.41 3.87
CA ARG A 143 -18.15 10.35 4.68
C ARG A 143 -17.13 9.36 5.26
N MET A 144 -15.86 9.39 4.81
CA MET A 144 -14.87 8.36 5.14
C MET A 144 -13.49 8.93 5.45
N SER A 145 -13.31 10.24 5.37
CA SER A 145 -12.07 10.88 5.80
C SER A 145 -11.97 10.75 7.31
N PRO A 146 -10.92 10.13 7.85
CA PRO A 146 -10.63 10.26 9.26
C PRO A 146 -10.51 11.75 9.55
N THR A 147 -11.12 12.20 10.62
CA THR A 147 -10.93 13.60 11.06
C THR A 147 -9.45 13.83 11.33
N TRP A 148 -8.91 14.98 10.95
CA TRP A 148 -7.50 15.31 11.16
C TRP A 148 -7.06 15.18 12.63
N SER A 149 -7.99 15.19 13.57
CA SER A 149 -7.75 14.91 14.99
C SER A 149 -7.17 13.51 15.26
N ARG A 150 -7.32 12.55 14.35
CA ARG A 150 -6.70 11.21 14.48
C ARG A 150 -5.21 11.21 14.18
N TYR A 151 -4.68 12.29 13.58
CA TYR A 151 -3.25 12.47 13.28
C TYR A 151 -2.55 13.39 14.29
N ALA A 152 -3.31 13.95 15.22
CA ALA A 152 -2.78 14.76 16.32
C ALA A 152 -2.48 13.81 17.51
N GLY A 153 -1.30 13.20 17.47
CA GLY A 153 -0.78 12.35 18.53
C GLY A 153 0.62 12.79 18.93
#